data_6bd3e8c479f93393a3cbdfacb779097c
#
_entry.id   6bd3e8c479f93393a3cbdfacb779097c
#
_cell.length_a   1.000
_cell.length_b   1.000
_cell.length_c   1.000
_cell.angle_alpha   90.00
_cell.angle_beta   90.00
_cell.angle_gamma   90.00
#
_symmetry.space_group_name_H-M   'P 1'
#
loop_
_entity.id
_entity.type
_entity.pdbx_description
1 polymer ?
#
loop_
_entity_poly.entity_id
_entity_poly.type
_entity_poly.pdbx_seq_one_letter_code
_entity_poly.pdbx_strand_id
1 'polypeptide(L)'
;MKNLYGSVLSYMMILAWYIVGLTACQEYEIDSQQWGDGVLKMEIDARDSYTALGTSPADIIFNISSNTPWNIESSEQWCKVTPAMSAASSLTATVTVSLESNMKLEPRTATLTIKGEGIEEAKVITITQEAKNELEVVYDNQIAPATGGEITFGVISNKAWRVSTTAQFLMDMDPKSGEGRNDSNPENVTVTLPANTGARRTGTVTIKT
;
A
#
# COMPACT_ATOMS: atom_id res chain seq x y z
N MET A 1 27.66 -47.52 68.30
CA MET A 1 26.50 -47.37 67.36
C MET A 1 26.17 -45.88 67.13
N LYS A 2 27.08 -45.10 66.63
CA LYS A 2 26.86 -43.63 66.48
C LYS A 2 27.49 -43.06 65.18
N ASN A 3 27.59 -43.77 64.11
CA ASN A 3 28.07 -43.15 62.80
C ASN A 3 27.44 -43.73 61.52
N LEU A 4 26.45 -44.59 61.64
CA LEU A 4 25.81 -45.16 60.44
C LEU A 4 24.62 -44.30 59.89
N TYR A 5 23.95 -43.56 60.81
CA TYR A 5 22.80 -42.73 60.39
C TYR A 5 23.18 -41.44 59.73
N GLY A 6 24.35 -40.87 60.01
CA GLY A 6 24.78 -39.62 59.34
C GLY A 6 25.17 -39.81 57.88
N SER A 7 25.69 -40.99 57.54
CA SER A 7 26.14 -41.28 56.18
C SER A 7 24.96 -41.58 55.23
N VAL A 8 23.93 -42.25 55.74
CA VAL A 8 22.76 -42.57 54.91
C VAL A 8 21.88 -41.35 54.63
N LEU A 9 21.76 -40.44 55.61
CA LEU A 9 21.07 -39.15 55.34
C LEU A 9 21.81 -38.25 54.36
N SER A 10 23.14 -38.25 54.37
CA SER A 10 23.95 -37.48 53.45
C SER A 10 23.86 -38.02 52.01
N TYR A 11 23.79 -39.35 51.86
CA TYR A 11 23.58 -39.96 50.54
C TYR A 11 22.15 -39.78 50.03
N MET A 12 21.15 -39.80 50.91
CA MET A 12 19.77 -39.53 50.51
C MET A 12 19.56 -38.05 50.09
N MET A 13 20.22 -37.11 50.74
CA MET A 13 20.15 -35.70 50.35
C MET A 13 20.83 -35.44 49.01
N ILE A 14 21.95 -36.12 48.70
CA ILE A 14 22.64 -35.98 47.44
C ILE A 14 21.83 -36.64 46.31
N LEU A 15 21.18 -37.77 46.55
CA LEU A 15 20.26 -38.39 45.57
C LEU A 15 19.00 -37.56 45.34
N ALA A 16 18.45 -36.90 46.35
CA ALA A 16 17.31 -36.00 46.20
C ALA A 16 17.65 -34.77 45.38
N TRP A 17 18.88 -34.24 45.48
CA TRP A 17 19.36 -33.13 44.63
C TRP A 17 19.62 -33.53 43.20
N TYR A 18 20.04 -34.79 42.96
CA TYR A 18 20.27 -35.32 41.61
C TYR A 18 18.95 -35.63 40.86
N ILE A 19 17.89 -35.98 41.60
CA ILE A 19 16.57 -36.23 41.01
C ILE A 19 15.84 -34.91 40.72
N VAL A 20 16.03 -33.86 41.53
CA VAL A 20 15.45 -32.52 41.30
C VAL A 20 16.12 -31.83 40.09
N GLY A 21 17.40 -32.16 39.80
CA GLY A 21 18.11 -31.62 38.64
C GLY A 21 17.73 -32.24 37.32
N LEU A 22 17.03 -33.39 37.31
CA LEU A 22 16.62 -34.07 36.10
C LEU A 22 15.14 -33.83 35.71
N THR A 23 14.37 -33.15 36.54
CA THR A 23 12.96 -32.80 36.28
C THR A 23 12.78 -31.32 35.86
N ALA A 24 13.85 -30.61 35.57
CA ALA A 24 13.80 -29.26 35.04
C ALA A 24 13.76 -29.24 33.51
N CYS A 25 13.16 -30.25 32.85
CA CYS A 25 12.38 -30.00 31.66
C CYS A 25 11.03 -29.46 32.19
N GLN A 26 10.96 -28.20 32.53
CA GLN A 26 9.69 -27.52 32.47
C GLN A 26 9.27 -27.61 31.01
N GLU A 27 8.35 -28.53 30.71
CA GLU A 27 7.47 -28.35 29.59
C GLU A 27 6.92 -26.93 29.73
N TYR A 28 7.38 -26.03 28.90
CA TYR A 28 6.77 -24.74 28.80
C TYR A 28 5.43 -25.03 28.12
N GLU A 29 4.41 -25.26 28.94
CA GLU A 29 3.04 -25.24 28.45
C GLU A 29 2.84 -23.82 27.95
N ILE A 30 2.93 -23.67 26.63
CA ILE A 30 2.43 -22.49 25.97
C ILE A 30 0.95 -22.46 26.33
N ASP A 31 0.59 -21.46 27.12
CA ASP A 31 -0.79 -21.25 27.51
C ASP A 31 -1.61 -21.04 26.24
N SER A 32 -2.19 -22.13 25.76
CA SER A 32 -3.13 -22.12 24.62
C SER A 32 -4.48 -21.50 25.01
N GLN A 33 -4.55 -20.88 26.18
CA GLN A 33 -5.78 -20.34 26.77
C GLN A 33 -6.38 -19.17 25.99
N GLN A 34 -5.65 -18.58 25.08
CA GLN A 34 -6.26 -17.55 24.22
C GLN A 34 -7.31 -18.16 23.27
N TRP A 35 -7.22 -19.46 22.99
CA TRP A 35 -8.12 -20.20 22.05
C TRP A 35 -8.53 -21.58 22.63
N GLY A 36 -8.66 -21.72 23.94
CA GLY A 36 -8.66 -22.96 24.74
C GLY A 36 -9.85 -23.91 24.58
N ASP A 37 -10.67 -23.80 23.55
CA ASP A 37 -11.84 -24.65 23.33
C ASP A 37 -11.65 -25.72 22.23
N GLY A 38 -10.44 -25.84 21.67
CA GLY A 38 -10.14 -26.77 20.57
C GLY A 38 -10.79 -26.41 19.23
N VAL A 39 -11.48 -25.26 19.16
CA VAL A 39 -12.09 -24.76 17.94
C VAL A 39 -11.05 -24.01 17.12
N LEU A 40 -10.97 -24.31 15.82
CA LEU A 40 -10.10 -23.58 14.91
C LEU A 40 -10.65 -22.16 14.70
N LYS A 41 -9.78 -21.15 14.90
CA LYS A 41 -10.14 -19.73 14.78
C LYS A 41 -9.06 -18.97 14.02
N MET A 42 -9.52 -18.02 13.23
CA MET A 42 -8.67 -17.04 12.54
C MET A 42 -9.37 -15.69 12.57
N GLU A 43 -8.72 -14.70 13.15
CA GLU A 43 -9.20 -13.31 13.18
C GLU A 43 -8.28 -12.45 12.32
N ILE A 44 -8.86 -11.61 11.49
CA ILE A 44 -8.15 -10.75 10.55
C ILE A 44 -8.70 -9.34 10.70
N ASP A 45 -7.84 -8.37 11.05
CA ASP A 45 -8.23 -6.97 11.25
C ASP A 45 -8.25 -6.15 9.93
N ALA A 46 -8.07 -6.81 8.79
CA ALA A 46 -8.10 -6.16 7.49
C ALA A 46 -9.51 -5.76 7.07
N ARG A 47 -9.60 -4.66 6.33
CA ARG A 47 -10.81 -4.24 5.60
C ARG A 47 -11.09 -5.17 4.43
N ASP A 48 -12.32 -5.17 3.92
CA ASP A 48 -12.69 -5.94 2.74
C ASP A 48 -12.13 -5.35 1.45
N SER A 49 -11.80 -4.05 1.46
CA SER A 49 -11.24 -3.36 0.31
C SER A 49 -10.28 -2.24 0.69
N TYR A 50 -9.30 -2.00 -0.18
CA TYR A 50 -8.35 -0.90 -0.11
C TYR A 50 -8.22 -0.23 -1.46
N THR A 51 -7.99 1.09 -1.44
CA THR A 51 -7.60 1.87 -2.62
C THR A 51 -6.21 2.42 -2.39
N ALA A 52 -5.32 2.21 -3.35
CA ALA A 52 -3.94 2.66 -3.31
C ALA A 52 -3.64 3.60 -4.48
N LEU A 53 -2.66 4.49 -4.29
CA LEU A 53 -2.18 5.37 -5.34
C LEU A 53 -1.53 4.57 -6.48
N GLY A 54 -1.62 5.06 -7.70
CA GLY A 54 -0.97 4.44 -8.87
C GLY A 54 0.54 4.46 -8.76
N THR A 55 1.12 5.60 -8.41
CA THR A 55 2.57 5.77 -8.24
C THR A 55 2.92 5.93 -6.76
N SER A 56 4.06 5.31 -6.37
CA SER A 56 4.52 5.32 -4.97
C SER A 56 3.43 4.93 -3.95
N PRO A 57 2.75 3.80 -4.14
CA PRO A 57 1.73 3.35 -3.19
C PRO A 57 2.36 3.09 -1.82
N ALA A 58 1.62 3.41 -0.77
CA ALA A 58 2.00 3.02 0.58
C ALA A 58 1.68 1.54 0.80
N ASP A 59 2.45 0.88 1.65
CA ASP A 59 2.18 -0.49 2.07
C ASP A 59 0.85 -0.56 2.84
N ILE A 60 0.11 -1.64 2.64
CA ILE A 60 -1.08 -1.97 3.41
C ILE A 60 -0.66 -2.96 4.49
N ILE A 61 -1.01 -2.67 5.73
CA ILE A 61 -0.61 -3.47 6.89
C ILE A 61 -1.87 -3.92 7.63
N PHE A 62 -1.92 -5.20 7.98
CA PHE A 62 -2.97 -5.78 8.82
C PHE A 62 -2.43 -6.97 9.62
N ASN A 63 -3.18 -7.44 10.61
CA ASN A 63 -2.79 -8.54 11.46
C ASN A 63 -3.69 -9.76 11.27
N ILE A 64 -3.09 -10.93 11.42
CA ILE A 64 -3.79 -12.21 11.47
C ILE A 64 -3.45 -12.88 12.79
N SER A 65 -4.46 -13.16 13.59
CA SER A 65 -4.38 -14.00 14.81
C SER A 65 -5.04 -15.33 14.52
N SER A 66 -4.31 -16.44 14.62
CA SER A 66 -4.83 -17.76 14.26
C SER A 66 -4.19 -18.86 15.09
N ASN A 67 -4.99 -19.86 15.50
CA ASN A 67 -4.52 -21.09 16.14
C ASN A 67 -4.33 -22.24 15.13
N THR A 68 -4.43 -21.96 13.83
CA THR A 68 -4.21 -22.93 12.74
C THR A 68 -3.28 -22.32 11.68
N PRO A 69 -2.56 -23.12 10.89
CA PRO A 69 -1.79 -22.62 9.77
C PRO A 69 -2.67 -21.85 8.78
N TRP A 70 -2.11 -20.83 8.18
CA TRP A 70 -2.81 -20.06 7.17
C TRP A 70 -1.91 -19.68 6.00
N ASN A 71 -2.52 -19.37 4.86
CA ASN A 71 -1.84 -18.85 3.68
C ASN A 71 -2.63 -17.72 3.04
N ILE A 72 -1.92 -16.87 2.30
CA ILE A 72 -2.46 -15.77 1.52
C ILE A 72 -2.03 -15.97 0.06
N GLU A 73 -2.99 -15.96 -0.84
CA GLU A 73 -2.77 -15.99 -2.27
C GLU A 73 -3.14 -14.64 -2.87
N SER A 74 -2.23 -14.04 -3.64
CA SER A 74 -2.51 -12.86 -4.44
C SER A 74 -2.83 -13.28 -5.88
N SER A 75 -3.89 -12.69 -6.45
CA SER A 75 -4.25 -12.91 -7.85
C SER A 75 -3.26 -12.28 -8.83
N GLU A 76 -2.39 -11.37 -8.36
CA GLU A 76 -1.56 -10.54 -9.19
C GLU A 76 -0.11 -10.46 -8.69
N GLN A 77 0.85 -10.57 -9.58
CA GLN A 77 2.28 -10.54 -9.23
C GLN A 77 2.77 -9.16 -8.73
N TRP A 78 2.11 -8.07 -9.13
CA TRP A 78 2.43 -6.73 -8.69
C TRP A 78 1.97 -6.43 -7.25
N CYS A 79 1.18 -7.31 -6.63
CA CYS A 79 0.68 -7.21 -5.27
C CYS A 79 1.35 -8.30 -4.43
N LYS A 80 2.41 -7.95 -3.71
CA LYS A 80 3.26 -8.86 -2.95
C LYS A 80 2.87 -8.87 -1.48
N VAL A 81 2.82 -10.05 -0.89
CA VAL A 81 2.41 -10.25 0.51
C VAL A 81 3.55 -10.86 1.32
N THR A 82 3.82 -10.31 2.50
CA THR A 82 4.87 -10.82 3.39
C THR A 82 4.44 -10.71 4.85
N PRO A 83 4.42 -11.82 5.62
CA PRO A 83 4.53 -13.19 5.17
C PRO A 83 3.29 -13.64 4.38
N ALA A 84 3.46 -14.54 3.41
CA ALA A 84 2.35 -15.12 2.66
C ALA A 84 1.76 -16.39 3.32
N MET A 85 2.39 -16.88 4.36
CA MET A 85 1.93 -18.05 5.14
C MET A 85 2.51 -18.02 6.55
N SER A 86 1.87 -18.73 7.46
CA SER A 86 2.38 -19.02 8.80
C SER A 86 2.11 -20.48 9.16
N ALA A 87 3.04 -21.10 9.86
CA ALA A 87 2.79 -22.35 10.55
C ALA A 87 1.79 -22.12 11.70
N ALA A 88 1.16 -23.21 12.19
CA ALA A 88 0.29 -23.12 13.36
C ALA A 88 1.04 -22.54 14.55
N SER A 89 0.60 -21.40 15.02
CA SER A 89 1.00 -20.86 16.32
C SER A 89 -0.04 -19.82 16.70
N SER A 90 -0.40 -19.78 17.95
CA SER A 90 -1.36 -18.83 18.51
C SER A 90 -0.88 -17.37 18.49
N LEU A 91 0.15 -17.05 17.74
CA LEU A 91 0.73 -15.72 17.68
C LEU A 91 0.09 -14.87 16.58
N THR A 92 -0.08 -13.61 16.89
CA THR A 92 -0.48 -12.61 15.90
C THR A 92 0.66 -12.33 14.92
N ALA A 93 0.40 -12.48 13.63
CA ALA A 93 1.32 -12.15 12.56
C ALA A 93 0.93 -10.82 11.92
N THR A 94 1.88 -9.91 11.79
CA THR A 94 1.69 -8.69 11.00
C THR A 94 2.00 -8.98 9.55
N VAL A 95 1.04 -8.73 8.67
CA VAL A 95 1.15 -8.91 7.22
C VAL A 95 1.34 -7.55 6.57
N THR A 96 2.31 -7.48 5.69
CA THR A 96 2.58 -6.30 4.84
C THR A 96 2.27 -6.66 3.39
N VAL A 97 1.45 -5.84 2.75
CA VAL A 97 1.17 -5.93 1.31
C VAL A 97 1.84 -4.77 0.61
N SER A 98 2.82 -5.08 -0.22
CA SER A 98 3.57 -4.09 -1.00
C SER A 98 3.13 -4.13 -2.46
N LEU A 99 2.88 -2.97 -3.03
CA LEU A 99 2.37 -2.82 -4.39
C LEU A 99 3.45 -2.23 -5.30
N GLU A 100 3.65 -2.82 -6.46
CA GLU A 100 4.46 -2.19 -7.50
C GLU A 100 3.71 -1.01 -8.11
N SER A 101 4.42 0.04 -8.51
CA SER A 101 3.81 1.22 -9.15
C SER A 101 3.01 0.81 -10.41
N ASN A 102 1.80 1.33 -10.52
CA ASN A 102 1.00 1.21 -11.73
C ASN A 102 1.40 2.31 -12.70
N MET A 103 2.15 1.95 -13.74
CA MET A 103 2.61 2.88 -14.77
C MET A 103 1.62 3.01 -15.93
N LYS A 104 0.44 2.34 -15.84
CA LYS A 104 -0.63 2.44 -16.85
C LYS A 104 -1.57 3.60 -16.54
N LEU A 105 -2.26 4.08 -17.55
CA LEU A 105 -3.30 5.12 -17.44
C LEU A 105 -4.65 4.59 -16.97
N GLU A 106 -4.73 3.29 -16.68
CA GLU A 106 -5.93 2.63 -16.19
C GLU A 106 -5.69 2.08 -14.78
N PRO A 107 -6.68 2.11 -13.91
CA PRO A 107 -6.60 1.45 -12.62
C PRO A 107 -6.51 -0.07 -12.81
N ARG A 108 -5.98 -0.75 -11.78
CA ARG A 108 -5.90 -2.22 -11.76
C ARG A 108 -6.34 -2.76 -10.42
N THR A 109 -6.76 -4.02 -10.40
CA THR A 109 -7.29 -4.66 -9.19
C THR A 109 -6.57 -5.97 -8.93
N ALA A 110 -6.25 -6.21 -7.67
CA ALA A 110 -5.77 -7.50 -7.15
C ALA A 110 -6.73 -7.99 -6.07
N THR A 111 -6.80 -9.31 -5.93
CA THR A 111 -7.55 -9.97 -4.88
C THR A 111 -6.59 -10.78 -4.03
N LEU A 112 -6.64 -10.60 -2.71
CA LEU A 112 -5.98 -11.45 -1.73
C LEU A 112 -6.99 -12.43 -1.16
N THR A 113 -6.68 -13.72 -1.22
CA THR A 113 -7.49 -14.78 -0.62
C THR A 113 -6.72 -15.37 0.55
N ILE A 114 -7.26 -15.23 1.76
CA ILE A 114 -6.67 -15.72 3.02
C ILE A 114 -7.43 -16.95 3.47
N LYS A 115 -6.72 -18.06 3.66
CA LYS A 115 -7.29 -19.34 4.07
C LYS A 115 -6.59 -19.88 5.30
N GLY A 116 -7.36 -20.30 6.30
CA GLY A 116 -6.88 -21.08 7.45
C GLY A 116 -7.09 -22.57 7.22
N GLU A 117 -6.13 -23.40 7.63
CA GLU A 117 -6.29 -24.85 7.53
C GLU A 117 -7.45 -25.33 8.42
N GLY A 118 -8.40 -26.07 7.85
CA GLY A 118 -9.59 -26.53 8.56
C GLY A 118 -10.67 -25.45 8.81
N ILE A 119 -10.50 -24.24 8.27
CA ILE A 119 -11.51 -23.18 8.29
C ILE A 119 -12.13 -23.11 6.89
N GLU A 120 -13.46 -23.29 6.82
CA GLU A 120 -14.16 -23.39 5.53
C GLU A 120 -14.25 -22.03 4.80
N GLU A 121 -14.42 -20.93 5.55
CA GLU A 121 -14.59 -19.59 4.95
C GLU A 121 -13.23 -18.93 4.74
N ALA A 122 -12.95 -18.54 3.49
CA ALA A 122 -11.82 -17.71 3.15
C ALA A 122 -12.17 -16.23 3.28
N LYS A 123 -11.26 -15.44 3.84
CA LYS A 123 -11.35 -13.98 3.78
C LYS A 123 -10.80 -13.48 2.44
N VAL A 124 -11.60 -12.69 1.75
CA VAL A 124 -11.21 -12.06 0.48
C VAL A 124 -11.06 -10.56 0.68
N ILE A 125 -9.93 -10.02 0.23
CA ILE A 125 -9.62 -8.58 0.27
C ILE A 125 -9.39 -8.11 -1.16
N THR A 126 -10.10 -7.06 -1.56
CA THR A 126 -9.93 -6.44 -2.88
C THR A 126 -9.03 -5.21 -2.77
N ILE A 127 -8.00 -5.12 -3.60
CA ILE A 127 -7.10 -3.97 -3.66
C ILE A 127 -7.22 -3.34 -5.03
N THR A 128 -7.73 -2.11 -5.09
CA THR A 128 -7.77 -1.31 -6.31
C THR A 128 -6.63 -0.31 -6.28
N GLN A 129 -5.75 -0.38 -7.27
CA GLN A 129 -4.68 0.59 -7.45
C GLN A 129 -5.05 1.56 -8.57
N GLU A 130 -5.00 2.85 -8.26
CA GLU A 130 -5.27 3.91 -9.23
C GLU A 130 -4.33 3.85 -10.43
N ALA A 131 -4.72 4.53 -11.51
CA ALA A 131 -3.86 4.79 -12.65
C ALA A 131 -2.68 5.70 -12.27
N LYS A 132 -1.61 5.68 -13.08
CA LYS A 132 -0.56 6.70 -13.04
C LYS A 132 -1.20 8.08 -13.28
N ASN A 133 -0.90 9.04 -12.44
CA ASN A 133 -1.25 10.43 -12.75
C ASN A 133 -0.33 10.95 -13.87
N GLU A 134 -0.92 11.43 -14.93
CA GLU A 134 -0.23 12.02 -16.05
C GLU A 134 -0.70 13.45 -16.27
N LEU A 135 0.25 14.37 -16.39
CA LEU A 135 0.04 15.74 -16.83
C LEU A 135 1.25 16.14 -17.66
N GLU A 136 1.04 16.30 -18.93
CA GLU A 136 2.06 16.76 -19.88
C GLU A 136 1.54 17.98 -20.64
N VAL A 137 2.44 18.90 -20.92
CA VAL A 137 2.15 20.08 -21.75
C VAL A 137 2.96 19.97 -23.03
N VAL A 138 2.27 19.85 -24.14
CA VAL A 138 2.85 19.80 -25.47
C VAL A 138 2.79 21.20 -26.08
N TYR A 139 3.95 21.78 -26.34
CA TYR A 139 4.04 23.10 -26.93
C TYR A 139 5.22 23.21 -27.88
N ASP A 140 5.05 24.00 -28.93
CA ASP A 140 6.16 24.49 -29.74
C ASP A 140 6.63 25.83 -29.18
N ASN A 141 7.94 26.13 -29.33
CA ASN A 141 8.49 27.43 -28.93
C ASN A 141 7.87 28.51 -29.84
N GLN A 142 6.79 29.12 -29.34
CA GLN A 142 6.09 30.18 -30.07
C GLN A 142 6.49 31.56 -29.54
N ILE A 143 6.83 32.45 -30.43
CA ILE A 143 7.02 33.85 -30.10
C ILE A 143 5.76 34.60 -30.53
N ALA A 144 5.02 35.11 -29.58
CA ALA A 144 3.85 35.90 -29.87
C ALA A 144 4.27 37.25 -30.51
N PRO A 145 3.69 37.63 -31.64
CA PRO A 145 4.01 38.89 -32.28
C PRO A 145 3.48 40.08 -31.48
N ALA A 146 4.12 41.24 -31.60
CA ALA A 146 3.68 42.46 -30.90
C ALA A 146 2.27 42.91 -31.34
N THR A 147 1.83 42.53 -32.51
CA THR A 147 0.46 42.82 -33.02
C THR A 147 -0.64 42.03 -32.26
N GLY A 148 -0.27 41.12 -31.40
CA GLY A 148 -1.21 40.17 -30.80
C GLY A 148 -1.47 39.00 -31.73
N GLY A 149 -2.44 38.17 -31.37
CA GLY A 149 -2.81 36.96 -32.13
C GLY A 149 -3.07 35.80 -31.20
N GLU A 150 -3.07 34.60 -31.73
CA GLU A 150 -3.32 33.37 -30.95
C GLU A 150 -2.06 32.52 -30.86
N ILE A 151 -1.89 31.90 -29.68
CA ILE A 151 -0.93 30.83 -29.47
C ILE A 151 -1.68 29.62 -28.93
N THR A 152 -1.21 28.42 -29.22
CA THR A 152 -1.86 27.18 -28.78
C THR A 152 -0.85 26.26 -28.12
N PHE A 153 -1.27 25.59 -27.06
CA PHE A 153 -0.53 24.48 -26.46
C PHE A 153 -1.48 23.33 -26.17
N GLY A 154 -0.96 22.10 -26.16
CA GLY A 154 -1.72 20.91 -25.84
C GLY A 154 -1.56 20.49 -24.40
N VAL A 155 -2.61 19.99 -23.80
CA VAL A 155 -2.62 19.38 -22.46
C VAL A 155 -2.98 17.90 -22.59
N ILE A 156 -2.11 17.03 -22.11
CA ILE A 156 -2.37 15.59 -21.96
C ILE A 156 -2.51 15.32 -20.47
N SER A 157 -3.65 14.83 -20.04
CA SER A 157 -3.89 14.49 -18.64
C SER A 157 -4.92 13.37 -18.51
N ASN A 158 -4.70 12.42 -17.61
CA ASN A 158 -5.69 11.40 -17.28
C ASN A 158 -6.60 11.80 -16.11
N LYS A 159 -6.46 13.02 -15.59
CA LYS A 159 -7.35 13.63 -14.60
C LYS A 159 -7.85 14.98 -15.07
N ALA A 160 -8.99 15.40 -14.56
CA ALA A 160 -9.52 16.75 -14.81
C ALA A 160 -8.44 17.80 -14.50
N TRP A 161 -8.28 18.75 -15.41
CA TRP A 161 -7.25 19.78 -15.32
C TRP A 161 -7.84 21.17 -15.49
N ARG A 162 -7.10 22.16 -15.04
CA ARG A 162 -7.43 23.57 -15.28
C ARG A 162 -6.18 24.42 -15.46
N VAL A 163 -6.33 25.46 -16.28
CA VAL A 163 -5.29 26.47 -16.50
C VAL A 163 -5.56 27.71 -15.67
N SER A 164 -4.51 28.36 -15.25
CA SER A 164 -4.56 29.64 -14.53
C SER A 164 -3.35 30.51 -14.85
N THR A 165 -3.49 31.83 -14.71
CA THR A 165 -2.40 32.79 -14.87
C THR A 165 -2.67 34.01 -14.00
N THR A 166 -1.61 34.70 -13.59
CA THR A 166 -1.69 36.03 -12.94
C THR A 166 -1.43 37.17 -13.93
N ALA A 167 -0.98 36.84 -15.14
CA ALA A 167 -0.68 37.82 -16.16
C ALA A 167 -1.96 38.21 -16.94
N GLN A 168 -2.44 39.44 -16.78
CA GLN A 168 -3.70 39.88 -17.40
C GLN A 168 -3.78 39.69 -18.91
N PHE A 169 -2.65 39.85 -19.61
CA PHE A 169 -2.61 39.65 -21.07
C PHE A 169 -2.67 38.18 -21.52
N LEU A 170 -2.68 37.23 -20.57
CA LEU A 170 -2.85 35.79 -20.79
C LEU A 170 -4.21 35.27 -20.28
N MET A 171 -5.12 36.14 -19.85
CA MET A 171 -6.38 35.68 -19.22
C MET A 171 -7.42 35.17 -20.21
N ASP A 172 -7.27 35.49 -21.48
CA ASP A 172 -8.16 35.00 -22.55
C ASP A 172 -7.65 33.65 -23.08
N MET A 173 -8.06 32.59 -22.40
CA MET A 173 -7.71 31.19 -22.70
C MET A 173 -8.98 30.35 -22.86
N ASP A 174 -8.99 29.47 -23.84
CA ASP A 174 -10.09 28.56 -24.11
C ASP A 174 -9.58 27.21 -24.64
N PRO A 175 -9.97 26.07 -24.05
CA PRO A 175 -10.70 25.93 -22.78
C PRO A 175 -9.83 26.28 -21.55
N LYS A 176 -10.47 26.66 -20.44
CA LYS A 176 -9.79 26.90 -19.13
C LYS A 176 -9.68 25.66 -18.28
N SER A 177 -10.32 24.58 -18.66
CA SER A 177 -10.30 23.28 -17.99
C SER A 177 -10.70 22.19 -18.96
N GLY A 178 -10.32 20.97 -18.67
CA GLY A 178 -10.74 19.78 -19.40
C GLY A 178 -10.92 18.59 -18.47
N GLU A 179 -11.61 17.59 -18.97
CA GLU A 179 -11.75 16.30 -18.31
C GLU A 179 -10.52 15.45 -18.56
N GLY A 180 -10.21 14.56 -17.61
CA GLY A 180 -9.12 13.60 -17.80
C GLY A 180 -9.47 12.56 -18.86
N ARG A 181 -8.48 12.22 -19.70
CA ARG A 181 -8.61 11.20 -20.74
C ARG A 181 -7.44 10.21 -20.67
N ASN A 182 -7.74 8.93 -20.93
CA ASN A 182 -6.74 7.86 -20.91
C ASN A 182 -6.12 7.65 -22.32
N ASP A 183 -5.97 8.74 -23.08
CA ASP A 183 -5.31 8.72 -24.37
C ASP A 183 -4.18 9.75 -24.42
N SER A 184 -3.25 9.57 -25.35
CA SER A 184 -2.11 10.47 -25.52
C SER A 184 -2.42 11.63 -26.48
N ASN A 185 -3.70 11.91 -26.78
CA ASN A 185 -4.06 13.02 -27.65
C ASN A 185 -4.18 14.30 -26.83
N PRO A 186 -3.42 15.36 -27.19
CA PRO A 186 -3.50 16.60 -26.47
C PRO A 186 -4.84 17.31 -26.69
N GLU A 187 -5.38 17.86 -25.62
CA GLU A 187 -6.48 18.83 -25.70
C GLU A 187 -5.87 20.22 -25.86
N ASN A 188 -6.21 20.88 -26.95
CA ASN A 188 -5.60 22.15 -27.27
C ASN A 188 -6.24 23.32 -26.51
N VAL A 189 -5.39 24.13 -25.89
CA VAL A 189 -5.77 25.38 -25.25
C VAL A 189 -5.25 26.52 -26.11
N THR A 190 -6.16 27.39 -26.58
CA THR A 190 -5.84 28.59 -27.31
C THR A 190 -5.77 29.78 -26.38
N VAL A 191 -4.73 30.58 -26.50
CA VAL A 191 -4.54 31.84 -25.75
C VAL A 191 -4.62 32.99 -26.74
N THR A 192 -5.62 33.84 -26.58
CA THR A 192 -5.73 35.07 -27.38
C THR A 192 -4.95 36.18 -26.72
N LEU A 193 -4.02 36.76 -27.47
CA LEU A 193 -3.10 37.78 -26.99
C LEU A 193 -3.46 39.14 -27.54
N PRO A 194 -3.64 40.16 -26.70
CA PRO A 194 -3.81 41.53 -27.15
C PRO A 194 -2.50 42.10 -27.66
N ALA A 195 -2.59 43.05 -28.56
CA ALA A 195 -1.42 43.79 -29.07
C ALA A 195 -0.59 44.36 -27.90
N ASN A 196 0.73 44.33 -28.06
CA ASN A 196 1.68 44.92 -27.13
C ASN A 196 2.33 46.16 -27.77
N THR A 197 1.95 47.34 -27.32
CA THR A 197 2.51 48.61 -27.79
C THR A 197 3.68 49.10 -26.93
N GLY A 198 4.06 48.32 -25.88
CA GLY A 198 5.13 48.64 -24.97
C GLY A 198 6.34 47.73 -25.08
N ALA A 199 7.13 47.67 -24.02
CA ALA A 199 8.28 46.78 -23.93
C ALA A 199 7.86 45.32 -23.93
N ARG A 200 8.83 44.44 -24.24
CA ARG A 200 8.64 42.98 -24.15
C ARG A 200 8.08 42.58 -22.77
N ARG A 201 7.03 41.77 -22.78
CA ARG A 201 6.42 41.23 -21.54
C ARG A 201 6.45 39.72 -21.57
N THR A 202 6.50 39.14 -20.39
CA THR A 202 6.44 37.67 -20.15
C THR A 202 5.35 37.37 -19.14
N GLY A 203 4.77 36.21 -19.27
CA GLY A 203 3.78 35.70 -18.30
C GLY A 203 3.85 34.19 -18.23
N THR A 204 3.31 33.63 -17.15
CA THR A 204 3.28 32.18 -16.91
C THR A 204 1.85 31.69 -16.90
N VAL A 205 1.61 30.61 -17.59
CA VAL A 205 0.40 29.80 -17.49
C VAL A 205 0.72 28.59 -16.61
N THR A 206 -0.11 28.37 -15.60
CA THR A 206 0.01 27.21 -14.70
C THR A 206 -1.13 26.26 -14.98
N ILE A 207 -0.79 24.97 -15.14
CA ILE A 207 -1.74 23.90 -15.35
C ILE A 207 -1.68 22.98 -14.11
N LYS A 208 -2.85 22.60 -13.60
CA LYS A 208 -2.98 21.70 -12.43
C LYS A 208 -4.07 20.69 -12.70
N THR A 209 -3.89 19.48 -12.14
CA THR A 209 -4.87 18.41 -12.01
C THR A 209 -5.43 18.36 -10.60
#